data_434119f99bfb5f8896c3eb5b691672f7
#
_entry.id   434119f99bfb5f8896c3eb5b691672f7
#
_cell.length_a   1.000
_cell.length_b   1.000
_cell.length_c   1.000
_cell.angle_alpha   90.00
_cell.angle_beta   90.00
_cell.angle_gamma   90.00
#
_symmetry.space_group_name_H-M   'P 1'
#
loop_
_entity.id
_entity.type
_entity.pdbx_description
1 polymer ?
#
loop_
_entity_poly.entity_id
_entity_poly.type
_entity_poly.pdbx_seq_one_letter_code
_entity_poly.pdbx_strand_id
1 'polypeptide(L)'
;MKLWLKAGDTISTRDAVNGMIIVSANDAATVMGEYLAGSEAAFARLMTQRARQIGMKSTIFANPSGLTANVSQLTTARDMAVLGMALRRDFPEEYALFSQRSFTFRGRVYNGHNNLMYRYAGVDGIKTGYTNVSGYNLVSSAYINNRHLVGVVLGAGSAGQRDGQKAKLLTRFGGVDNGKAAPLVAMAKPQAVTAKLKPDVVADLIDDTQIEQGDGGYPVTSGRSNWRIQLAATPSRAGASELQEKYAPVVSRIVPGAKGEISPSPKGRKVYRVRFSGVRDSAAASKACAQLKRQQIACLAIQN
;
A
#
# COMPACT_ATOMS: atom_id res chain seq x y z
N MET A 1 -3.02 -6.57 -12.32
CA MET A 1 -4.45 -6.86 -12.63
C MET A 1 -5.32 -5.70 -12.16
N LYS A 2 -6.62 -5.67 -12.53
CA LYS A 2 -7.59 -4.61 -12.18
C LYS A 2 -8.97 -5.20 -12.00
N LEU A 3 -9.80 -4.55 -11.19
CA LEU A 3 -11.26 -4.77 -11.11
C LEU A 3 -12.01 -3.85 -12.08
N TRP A 4 -11.28 -2.99 -12.80
CA TRP A 4 -11.82 -2.01 -13.75
C TRP A 4 -12.72 -0.96 -13.10
N LEU A 5 -12.30 -0.51 -11.90
CA LEU A 5 -12.98 0.58 -11.20
C LEU A 5 -12.82 1.89 -11.98
N LYS A 6 -13.92 2.64 -12.06
CA LYS A 6 -13.98 3.97 -12.71
C LYS A 6 -14.15 5.06 -11.67
N ALA A 7 -13.80 6.28 -12.02
CA ALA A 7 -14.09 7.43 -11.19
C ALA A 7 -15.61 7.53 -10.91
N GLY A 8 -15.98 7.68 -9.64
CA GLY A 8 -17.36 7.68 -9.18
C GLY A 8 -17.95 6.31 -8.82
N ASP A 9 -17.25 5.21 -9.14
CA ASP A 9 -17.67 3.88 -8.68
C ASP A 9 -17.54 3.76 -7.16
N THR A 10 -18.46 3.00 -6.56
CA THR A 10 -18.38 2.54 -5.18
C THR A 10 -17.97 1.08 -5.12
N ILE A 11 -17.14 0.73 -4.14
CA ILE A 11 -16.71 -0.64 -3.88
C ILE A 11 -16.78 -0.89 -2.37
N SER A 12 -17.26 -2.06 -1.95
CA SER A 12 -17.19 -2.45 -0.55
C SER A 12 -15.76 -2.71 -0.12
N THR A 13 -15.41 -2.42 1.15
CA THR A 13 -14.08 -2.74 1.70
C THR A 13 -13.75 -4.22 1.51
N ARG A 14 -14.72 -5.11 1.70
CA ARG A 14 -14.55 -6.56 1.48
C ARG A 14 -14.18 -6.89 0.03
N ASP A 15 -14.87 -6.30 -0.94
CA ASP A 15 -14.56 -6.56 -2.36
C ASP A 15 -13.20 -5.98 -2.76
N ALA A 16 -12.85 -4.81 -2.23
CA ALA A 16 -11.53 -4.22 -2.44
C ALA A 16 -10.43 -5.13 -1.87
N VAL A 17 -10.57 -5.62 -0.63
CA VAL A 17 -9.64 -6.56 -0.01
C VAL A 17 -9.55 -7.87 -0.78
N ASN A 18 -10.66 -8.47 -1.17
CA ASN A 18 -10.68 -9.69 -1.99
C ASN A 18 -10.01 -9.46 -3.35
N GLY A 19 -10.27 -8.34 -4.00
CA GLY A 19 -9.61 -7.95 -5.24
C GLY A 19 -8.10 -7.83 -5.09
N MET A 20 -7.62 -7.21 -4.01
CA MET A 20 -6.19 -7.11 -3.72
C MET A 20 -5.56 -8.46 -3.42
N ILE A 21 -6.19 -9.32 -2.62
CA ILE A 21 -5.66 -10.62 -2.23
C ILE A 21 -5.65 -11.58 -3.42
N ILE A 22 -6.78 -11.78 -4.08
CA ILE A 22 -7.02 -12.86 -5.04
C ILE A 22 -6.41 -12.54 -6.40
N VAL A 23 -6.75 -11.38 -6.97
CA VAL A 23 -6.27 -11.02 -8.31
C VAL A 23 -5.21 -9.94 -8.34
N SER A 24 -4.75 -9.47 -7.18
CA SER A 24 -3.75 -8.41 -7.13
C SER A 24 -4.23 -7.14 -7.84
N ALA A 25 -5.46 -6.72 -7.57
CA ALA A 25 -6.09 -5.57 -8.21
C ALA A 25 -5.42 -4.27 -7.79
N ASN A 26 -4.67 -3.66 -8.72
CA ASN A 26 -3.92 -2.43 -8.45
C ASN A 26 -4.85 -1.23 -8.22
N ASP A 27 -5.95 -1.15 -8.97
CA ASP A 27 -6.97 -0.11 -8.81
C ASP A 27 -7.66 -0.18 -7.43
N ALA A 28 -7.95 -1.38 -6.93
CA ALA A 28 -8.47 -1.55 -5.58
C ALA A 28 -7.43 -1.11 -4.52
N ALA A 29 -6.15 -1.43 -4.72
CA ALA A 29 -5.09 -1.00 -3.81
C ALA A 29 -4.92 0.53 -3.80
N THR A 30 -4.97 1.18 -4.97
CA THR A 30 -4.97 2.64 -5.09
C THR A 30 -6.15 3.26 -4.34
N VAL A 31 -7.38 2.79 -4.60
CA VAL A 31 -8.60 3.28 -3.94
C VAL A 31 -8.51 3.15 -2.43
N MET A 32 -8.04 2.00 -1.93
CA MET A 32 -7.86 1.80 -0.48
C MET A 32 -6.79 2.73 0.10
N GLY A 33 -5.67 2.91 -0.60
CA GLY A 33 -4.62 3.84 -0.16
C GLY A 33 -5.08 5.30 -0.13
N GLU A 34 -5.84 5.73 -1.14
CA GLU A 34 -6.42 7.07 -1.20
C GLU A 34 -7.50 7.27 -0.13
N TYR A 35 -8.34 6.27 0.10
CA TYR A 35 -9.39 6.31 1.12
C TYR A 35 -8.80 6.42 2.53
N LEU A 36 -7.78 5.62 2.86
CA LEU A 36 -7.21 5.56 4.21
C LEU A 36 -6.26 6.71 4.53
N ALA A 37 -5.58 7.28 3.52
CA ALA A 37 -4.52 8.27 3.75
C ALA A 37 -4.60 9.51 2.85
N GLY A 38 -5.64 9.64 2.04
CA GLY A 38 -5.83 10.76 1.13
C GLY A 38 -4.95 10.72 -0.13
N SER A 39 -3.95 9.85 -0.20
CA SER A 39 -3.13 9.62 -1.39
C SER A 39 -2.32 8.34 -1.28
N GLU A 40 -1.95 7.72 -2.42
CA GLU A 40 -1.04 6.57 -2.46
C GLU A 40 0.30 6.84 -1.76
N ALA A 41 0.87 8.03 -1.95
CA ALA A 41 2.14 8.39 -1.33
C ALA A 41 2.04 8.53 0.20
N ALA A 42 0.94 9.07 0.71
CA ALA A 42 0.69 9.13 2.16
C ALA A 42 0.49 7.73 2.74
N PHE A 43 -0.28 6.89 2.05
CA PHE A 43 -0.49 5.51 2.47
C PHE A 43 0.81 4.69 2.45
N ALA A 44 1.67 4.87 1.44
CA ALA A 44 2.97 4.20 1.40
C ALA A 44 3.88 4.57 2.60
N ARG A 45 3.79 5.82 3.08
CA ARG A 45 4.48 6.23 4.33
C ARG A 45 3.91 5.49 5.54
N LEU A 46 2.57 5.41 5.68
CA LEU A 46 1.94 4.64 6.76
C LEU A 46 2.32 3.16 6.68
N MET A 47 2.29 2.55 5.49
CA MET A 47 2.75 1.16 5.28
C MET A 47 4.20 0.98 5.76
N THR A 48 5.10 1.91 5.41
CA THR A 48 6.51 1.85 5.82
C THR A 48 6.67 2.03 7.33
N GLN A 49 5.91 2.94 7.94
CA GLN A 49 5.88 3.13 9.38
C GLN A 49 5.39 1.87 10.10
N ARG A 50 4.26 1.29 9.65
CA ARG A 50 3.74 0.04 10.21
C ARG A 50 4.71 -1.11 10.04
N ALA A 51 5.39 -1.19 8.90
CA ALA A 51 6.46 -2.17 8.68
C ALA A 51 7.55 -2.09 9.77
N ARG A 52 7.99 -0.89 10.12
CA ARG A 52 8.97 -0.70 11.22
C ARG A 52 8.44 -1.18 12.56
N GLN A 53 7.19 -0.85 12.90
CA GLN A 53 6.55 -1.26 14.17
C GLN A 53 6.48 -2.78 14.32
N ILE A 54 6.19 -3.51 13.24
CA ILE A 54 6.15 -4.98 13.27
C ILE A 54 7.52 -5.66 13.07
N GLY A 55 8.61 -4.87 12.96
CA GLY A 55 9.99 -5.38 12.89
C GLY A 55 10.56 -5.59 11.48
N MET A 56 9.94 -5.07 10.44
CA MET A 56 10.46 -5.07 9.05
C MET A 56 11.50 -3.94 8.87
N LYS A 57 12.73 -4.21 9.26
CA LYS A 57 13.78 -3.18 9.36
C LYS A 57 14.33 -2.69 8.01
N SER A 58 14.18 -3.48 6.95
CA SER A 58 14.78 -3.23 5.62
C SER A 58 13.73 -3.05 4.52
N THR A 59 12.49 -2.67 4.88
CA THR A 59 11.40 -2.50 3.92
C THR A 59 11.00 -1.04 3.79
N ILE A 60 10.85 -0.58 2.55
CA ILE A 60 10.32 0.74 2.19
C ILE A 60 9.26 0.51 1.12
N PHE A 61 8.06 1.02 1.36
CA PHE A 61 6.96 1.03 0.39
C PHE A 61 6.88 2.39 -0.31
N ALA A 62 6.64 2.38 -1.63
CA ALA A 62 6.48 3.57 -2.45
C ALA A 62 5.03 3.80 -2.89
N ASN A 63 4.24 2.74 -2.95
CA ASN A 63 2.82 2.77 -3.31
C ASN A 63 2.08 1.54 -2.76
N PRO A 64 0.74 1.55 -2.71
CA PRO A 64 -0.06 0.44 -2.20
C PRO A 64 -0.12 -0.77 -3.15
N SER A 65 0.12 -0.58 -4.45
CA SER A 65 -0.04 -1.62 -5.45
C SER A 65 1.20 -2.51 -5.63
N GLY A 66 2.39 -2.04 -5.21
CA GLY A 66 3.66 -2.72 -5.46
C GLY A 66 4.18 -2.60 -6.89
N LEU A 67 3.54 -1.78 -7.74
CA LEU A 67 4.05 -1.50 -9.08
C LEU A 67 5.36 -0.71 -9.03
N THR A 68 6.21 -0.91 -10.02
CA THR A 68 7.46 -0.16 -10.16
C THR A 68 7.19 1.34 -10.14
N ALA A 69 7.90 2.06 -9.30
CA ALA A 69 7.79 3.51 -9.11
C ALA A 69 9.13 4.20 -9.33
N ASN A 70 9.10 5.51 -9.54
CA ASN A 70 10.30 6.35 -9.71
C ASN A 70 11.06 6.59 -8.39
N VAL A 71 10.61 5.99 -7.29
CA VAL A 71 11.23 6.04 -5.97
C VAL A 71 11.51 4.62 -5.48
N SER A 72 12.49 4.48 -4.60
CA SER A 72 12.89 3.17 -4.08
C SER A 72 11.74 2.48 -3.36
N GLN A 73 11.51 1.22 -3.72
CA GLN A 73 10.57 0.30 -3.11
C GLN A 73 11.31 -1.01 -2.90
N LEU A 74 11.64 -1.31 -1.66
CA LEU A 74 12.56 -2.39 -1.30
C LEU A 74 12.00 -3.23 -0.16
N THR A 75 12.33 -4.52 -0.17
CA THR A 75 12.05 -5.43 0.94
C THR A 75 13.08 -6.55 0.99
N THR A 76 13.01 -7.38 2.01
CA THR A 76 13.79 -8.61 2.15
C THR A 76 12.87 -9.81 2.39
N ALA A 77 13.36 -11.01 2.11
CA ALA A 77 12.61 -12.23 2.40
C ALA A 77 12.30 -12.37 3.91
N ARG A 78 13.21 -11.92 4.79
CA ARG A 78 12.99 -11.89 6.23
C ARG A 78 11.83 -10.97 6.60
N ASP A 79 11.83 -9.75 6.11
CA ASP A 79 10.79 -8.76 6.41
C ASP A 79 9.41 -9.23 5.92
N MET A 80 9.35 -9.81 4.72
CA MET A 80 8.10 -10.36 4.20
C MET A 80 7.60 -11.59 4.99
N ALA A 81 8.52 -12.37 5.57
CA ALA A 81 8.14 -13.44 6.49
C ALA A 81 7.58 -12.87 7.81
N VAL A 82 8.20 -11.81 8.35
CA VAL A 82 7.69 -11.08 9.51
C VAL A 82 6.28 -10.56 9.25
N LEU A 83 6.04 -9.94 8.10
CA LEU A 83 4.71 -9.48 7.71
C LEU A 83 3.69 -10.63 7.65
N GLY A 84 4.05 -11.74 7.02
CA GLY A 84 3.16 -12.91 6.92
C GLY A 84 2.80 -13.50 8.30
N MET A 85 3.76 -13.53 9.23
CA MET A 85 3.51 -13.95 10.61
C MET A 85 2.65 -12.95 11.38
N ALA A 86 2.92 -11.64 11.22
CA ALA A 86 2.15 -10.58 11.87
C ALA A 86 0.69 -10.58 11.42
N LEU A 87 0.42 -10.67 10.12
CA LEU A 87 -0.94 -10.75 9.57
C LEU A 87 -1.76 -11.85 10.26
N ARG A 88 -1.17 -13.02 10.43
CA ARG A 88 -1.86 -14.13 11.05
C ARG A 88 -2.05 -13.96 12.57
N ARG A 89 -1.05 -13.40 13.25
CA ARG A 89 -1.09 -13.16 14.70
C ARG A 89 -2.09 -12.08 15.06
N ASP A 90 -2.05 -10.95 14.32
CA ASP A 90 -2.77 -9.73 14.65
C ASP A 90 -4.19 -9.73 14.06
N PHE A 91 -4.42 -10.47 12.96
CA PHE A 91 -5.68 -10.49 12.22
C PHE A 91 -6.10 -11.93 11.85
N PRO A 92 -6.31 -12.82 12.82
CA PRO A 92 -6.56 -14.25 12.56
C PRO A 92 -7.87 -14.50 11.80
N GLU A 93 -8.90 -13.69 12.01
CA GLU A 93 -10.18 -13.82 11.31
C GLU A 93 -10.08 -13.37 9.83
N GLU A 94 -9.47 -12.21 9.58
CA GLU A 94 -9.25 -11.67 8.26
C GLU A 94 -8.20 -12.47 7.47
N TYR A 95 -7.28 -13.12 8.18
CA TYR A 95 -6.28 -13.98 7.58
C TYR A 95 -6.90 -15.13 6.77
N ALA A 96 -8.08 -15.61 7.16
CA ALA A 96 -8.82 -16.63 6.42
C ALA A 96 -9.16 -16.21 4.97
N LEU A 97 -9.20 -14.90 4.67
CA LEU A 97 -9.43 -14.40 3.31
C LEU A 97 -8.32 -14.79 2.35
N PHE A 98 -7.08 -14.98 2.84
CA PHE A 98 -5.95 -15.39 2.01
C PHE A 98 -6.04 -16.83 1.50
N SER A 99 -6.86 -17.68 2.13
CA SER A 99 -7.10 -19.05 1.68
C SER A 99 -8.13 -19.16 0.53
N GLN A 100 -8.80 -18.07 0.18
CA GLN A 100 -9.75 -18.03 -0.92
C GLN A 100 -9.03 -18.17 -2.27
N ARG A 101 -9.59 -18.97 -3.16
CA ARG A 101 -9.04 -19.22 -4.48
C ARG A 101 -9.68 -18.39 -5.58
N SER A 102 -10.89 -17.89 -5.32
CA SER A 102 -11.66 -17.05 -6.23
C SER A 102 -12.63 -16.18 -5.45
N PHE A 103 -13.13 -15.13 -6.08
CA PHE A 103 -14.26 -14.35 -5.60
C PHE A 103 -15.08 -13.82 -6.78
N THR A 104 -16.32 -13.42 -6.51
CA THR A 104 -17.21 -12.84 -7.51
C THR A 104 -17.36 -11.35 -7.26
N PHE A 105 -17.11 -10.55 -8.30
CA PHE A 105 -17.32 -9.11 -8.26
C PHE A 105 -18.10 -8.66 -9.49
N ARG A 106 -19.20 -7.95 -9.30
CA ARG A 106 -20.11 -7.47 -10.37
C ARG A 106 -20.49 -8.59 -11.34
N GLY A 107 -20.88 -9.77 -10.81
CA GLY A 107 -21.30 -10.94 -11.57
C GLY A 107 -20.17 -11.71 -12.27
N ARG A 108 -18.92 -11.25 -12.20
CA ARG A 108 -17.76 -11.92 -12.80
C ARG A 108 -16.96 -12.67 -11.74
N VAL A 109 -16.61 -13.92 -12.04
CA VAL A 109 -15.71 -14.73 -11.19
C VAL A 109 -14.27 -14.40 -11.52
N TYR A 110 -13.48 -14.13 -10.49
CA TYR A 110 -12.04 -13.87 -10.55
C TYR A 110 -11.30 -14.99 -9.83
N ASN A 111 -10.37 -15.66 -10.52
CA ASN A 111 -9.54 -16.72 -9.96
C ASN A 111 -8.19 -16.17 -9.49
N GLY A 112 -7.68 -16.72 -8.40
CA GLY A 112 -6.41 -16.32 -7.79
C GLY A 112 -5.19 -16.82 -8.56
N HIS A 113 -4.05 -16.17 -8.33
CA HIS A 113 -2.77 -16.47 -8.98
C HIS A 113 -1.82 -17.33 -8.12
N ASN A 114 -2.22 -17.72 -6.91
CA ASN A 114 -1.40 -18.55 -6.04
C ASN A 114 -1.60 -20.03 -6.36
N ASN A 115 -0.94 -20.49 -7.43
CA ASN A 115 -1.05 -21.87 -7.91
C ASN A 115 -0.56 -22.91 -6.89
N LEU A 116 0.30 -22.52 -5.93
CA LEU A 116 0.79 -23.43 -4.91
C LEU A 116 -0.34 -23.94 -4.00
N MET A 117 -1.38 -23.14 -3.77
CA MET A 117 -2.58 -23.53 -3.02
C MET A 117 -3.36 -24.69 -3.64
N TYR A 118 -3.16 -24.94 -4.94
CA TYR A 118 -3.81 -26.06 -5.66
C TYR A 118 -2.93 -27.30 -5.73
N ARG A 119 -1.60 -27.14 -5.51
CA ARG A 119 -0.59 -28.19 -5.78
C ARG A 119 0.08 -28.71 -4.54
N TYR A 120 0.03 -27.99 -3.42
CA TYR A 120 0.71 -28.35 -2.19
C TYR A 120 -0.27 -28.38 -1.02
N ALA A 121 -0.47 -29.53 -0.41
CA ALA A 121 -1.40 -29.70 0.71
C ALA A 121 -0.96 -28.83 1.90
N GLY A 122 -1.95 -28.25 2.60
CA GLY A 122 -1.73 -27.40 3.78
C GLY A 122 -1.39 -25.95 3.46
N VAL A 123 -1.15 -25.57 2.20
CA VAL A 123 -0.93 -24.16 1.82
C VAL A 123 -2.24 -23.38 1.89
N ASP A 124 -2.27 -22.33 2.71
CA ASP A 124 -3.44 -21.51 3.04
C ASP A 124 -3.29 -20.01 2.68
N GLY A 125 -2.25 -19.65 1.95
CA GLY A 125 -1.99 -18.26 1.51
C GLY A 125 -0.55 -18.07 1.06
N ILE A 126 -0.03 -16.86 0.95
CA ILE A 126 -0.61 -15.55 1.23
C ILE A 126 -0.74 -14.75 -0.07
N LYS A 127 0.40 -14.37 -0.69
CA LYS A 127 0.38 -13.44 -1.82
C LYS A 127 1.50 -13.68 -2.82
N THR A 128 1.15 -13.66 -4.09
CA THR A 128 2.09 -13.62 -5.22
C THR A 128 2.37 -12.19 -5.65
N GLY A 129 3.53 -11.93 -6.25
CA GLY A 129 3.87 -10.66 -6.86
C GLY A 129 4.77 -10.86 -8.08
N TYR A 130 4.68 -9.95 -9.03
CA TYR A 130 5.56 -9.90 -10.19
C TYR A 130 5.74 -8.47 -10.67
N THR A 131 6.98 -8.09 -10.92
CA THR A 131 7.35 -6.95 -11.75
C THR A 131 8.54 -7.35 -12.64
N ASN A 132 8.74 -6.66 -13.75
CA ASN A 132 9.90 -6.93 -14.62
C ASN A 132 11.22 -6.78 -13.88
N VAL A 133 11.29 -5.88 -12.90
CA VAL A 133 12.52 -5.60 -12.13
C VAL A 133 12.73 -6.64 -11.03
N SER A 134 11.68 -7.04 -10.32
CA SER A 134 11.79 -7.94 -9.14
C SER A 134 11.64 -9.42 -9.48
N GLY A 135 11.24 -9.79 -10.70
CA GLY A 135 10.91 -11.17 -11.04
C GLY A 135 9.67 -11.69 -10.31
N TYR A 136 9.56 -13.01 -10.21
CA TYR A 136 8.41 -13.70 -9.60
C TYR A 136 8.62 -13.89 -8.09
N ASN A 137 7.65 -13.44 -7.30
CA ASN A 137 7.71 -13.39 -5.84
C ASN A 137 6.54 -14.14 -5.23
N LEU A 138 6.74 -14.72 -4.04
CA LEU A 138 5.70 -15.40 -3.27
C LEU A 138 6.00 -15.33 -1.77
N VAL A 139 5.06 -14.81 -1.03
CA VAL A 139 4.92 -15.09 0.41
C VAL A 139 3.85 -16.14 0.53
N SER A 140 4.14 -17.27 1.13
CA SER A 140 3.10 -18.27 1.39
C SER A 140 3.21 -18.81 2.81
N SER A 141 2.07 -19.26 3.30
CA SER A 141 1.98 -20.01 4.56
C SER A 141 1.39 -21.39 4.30
N ALA A 142 1.70 -22.28 5.21
CA ALA A 142 1.18 -23.62 5.21
C ALA A 142 1.05 -24.16 6.64
N TYR A 143 0.04 -25.00 6.87
CA TYR A 143 -0.10 -25.80 8.08
C TYR A 143 0.33 -27.23 7.79
N ILE A 144 1.47 -27.63 8.36
CA ILE A 144 2.11 -28.93 8.11
C ILE A 144 2.59 -29.51 9.44
N ASN A 145 2.24 -30.77 9.71
CA ASN A 145 2.66 -31.49 10.92
C ASN A 145 2.41 -30.69 12.21
N ASN A 146 1.20 -30.16 12.37
CA ASN A 146 0.76 -29.33 13.50
C ASN A 146 1.56 -28.03 13.69
N ARG A 147 2.22 -27.55 12.63
CA ARG A 147 3.04 -26.32 12.64
C ARG A 147 2.61 -25.38 11.53
N HIS A 148 2.55 -24.11 11.87
CA HIS A 148 2.39 -23.07 10.86
C HIS A 148 3.76 -22.59 10.36
N LEU A 149 3.92 -22.64 9.07
CA LEU A 149 5.13 -22.20 8.38
C LEU A 149 4.80 -21.00 7.48
N VAL A 150 5.62 -19.97 7.58
CA VAL A 150 5.62 -18.88 6.61
C VAL A 150 6.95 -18.92 5.87
N GLY A 151 6.90 -18.87 4.56
CA GLY A 151 8.12 -18.85 3.77
C GLY A 151 8.00 -17.87 2.62
N VAL A 152 9.15 -17.42 2.14
CA VAL A 152 9.26 -16.36 1.12
C VAL A 152 10.22 -16.80 0.04
N VAL A 153 9.82 -16.57 -1.22
CA VAL A 153 10.69 -16.67 -2.40
C VAL A 153 10.59 -15.34 -3.14
N LEU A 154 11.72 -14.69 -3.37
CA LEU A 154 11.80 -13.44 -4.12
C LEU A 154 12.74 -13.61 -5.32
N GLY A 155 12.42 -12.97 -6.45
CA GLY A 155 13.30 -12.86 -7.59
C GLY A 155 13.43 -14.13 -8.44
N ALA A 156 12.46 -15.04 -8.43
CA ALA A 156 12.51 -16.19 -9.31
C ALA A 156 12.33 -15.81 -10.79
N GLY A 157 12.97 -16.55 -11.70
CA GLY A 157 12.90 -16.30 -13.14
C GLY A 157 11.57 -16.67 -13.78
N SER A 158 10.76 -17.52 -13.12
CA SER A 158 9.42 -17.90 -13.58
C SER A 158 8.50 -18.28 -12.43
N ALA A 159 7.18 -18.28 -12.68
CA ALA A 159 6.19 -18.73 -11.71
C ALA A 159 6.44 -20.21 -11.30
N GLY A 160 6.80 -21.07 -12.25
CA GLY A 160 7.12 -22.47 -11.98
C GLY A 160 8.33 -22.64 -11.08
N GLN A 161 9.42 -21.90 -11.32
CA GLN A 161 10.61 -21.91 -10.45
C GLN A 161 10.27 -21.40 -9.05
N ARG A 162 9.54 -20.31 -8.93
CA ARG A 162 9.06 -19.75 -7.66
C ARG A 162 8.28 -20.79 -6.85
N ASP A 163 7.30 -21.42 -7.48
CA ASP A 163 6.44 -22.41 -6.83
C ASP A 163 7.23 -23.68 -6.46
N GLY A 164 8.13 -24.15 -7.33
CA GLY A 164 8.99 -25.29 -7.08
C GLY A 164 9.98 -25.04 -5.93
N GLN A 165 10.64 -23.89 -5.90
CA GLN A 165 11.50 -23.50 -4.77
C GLN A 165 10.73 -23.44 -3.47
N LYS A 166 9.51 -22.90 -3.51
CA LYS A 166 8.67 -22.79 -2.33
C LYS A 166 8.22 -24.15 -1.81
N ALA A 167 7.80 -25.06 -2.71
CA ALA A 167 7.44 -26.43 -2.34
C ALA A 167 8.62 -27.15 -1.64
N LYS A 168 9.83 -27.04 -2.19
CA LYS A 168 11.04 -27.61 -1.57
C LYS A 168 11.28 -27.06 -0.16
N LEU A 169 11.12 -25.76 0.06
CA LEU A 169 11.25 -25.14 1.38
C LEU A 169 10.20 -25.69 2.35
N LEU A 170 8.94 -25.78 1.94
CA LEU A 170 7.87 -26.31 2.77
C LEU A 170 8.09 -27.80 3.12
N THR A 171 8.52 -28.62 2.17
CA THR A 171 8.87 -30.02 2.39
C THR A 171 10.03 -30.15 3.40
N ARG A 172 11.12 -29.41 3.16
CA ARG A 172 12.32 -29.47 4.00
C ARG A 172 12.06 -29.04 5.45
N PHE A 173 11.33 -27.94 5.64
CA PHE A 173 11.11 -27.39 6.99
C PHE A 173 9.79 -27.85 7.62
N GLY A 174 8.87 -28.40 6.84
CA GLY A 174 7.64 -29.02 7.32
C GLY A 174 7.83 -30.40 7.91
N GLY A 175 9.00 -31.04 7.69
CA GLY A 175 9.24 -32.41 8.15
C GLY A 175 8.43 -33.46 7.36
N VAL A 176 8.17 -33.17 6.06
CA VAL A 176 7.56 -34.13 5.14
C VAL A 176 8.70 -34.93 4.52
N ASP A 177 8.72 -36.24 4.78
CA ASP A 177 9.74 -37.13 4.21
C ASP A 177 9.75 -37.09 2.69
N ASN A 178 10.97 -37.05 2.11
CA ASN A 178 11.26 -36.94 0.68
C ASN A 178 10.85 -38.21 -0.13
N GLY A 179 9.66 -38.75 0.06
CA GLY A 179 9.18 -39.91 -0.68
C GLY A 179 7.70 -39.92 -0.99
N LYS A 180 6.95 -39.10 -0.32
CA LYS A 180 5.51 -38.96 -0.60
C LYS A 180 5.20 -37.48 -0.75
N ALA A 181 5.12 -36.98 -2.00
CA ALA A 181 4.33 -35.78 -2.24
C ALA A 181 3.03 -35.98 -1.50
N ALA A 182 2.73 -35.12 -0.52
CA ALA A 182 1.46 -35.22 0.20
C ALA A 182 0.38 -35.30 -0.88
N PRO A 183 -0.46 -36.33 -0.89
CA PRO A 183 -1.45 -36.52 -1.94
C PRO A 183 -2.23 -35.21 -2.01
N LEU A 184 -2.57 -34.78 -3.22
CA LEU A 184 -3.55 -33.72 -3.45
C LEU A 184 -4.83 -34.19 -2.74
N VAL A 185 -4.95 -33.85 -1.46
CA VAL A 185 -6.19 -34.06 -0.74
C VAL A 185 -7.17 -33.18 -1.47
N ALA A 186 -8.21 -33.80 -2.05
CA ALA A 186 -9.35 -33.10 -2.54
C ALA A 186 -9.88 -32.25 -1.37
N MET A 187 -9.46 -30.99 -1.34
CA MET A 187 -9.91 -30.08 -0.29
C MET A 187 -11.41 -29.95 -0.45
N ALA A 188 -12.12 -30.14 0.65
CA ALA A 188 -13.54 -29.88 0.73
C ALA A 188 -13.83 -28.54 0.06
N LYS A 189 -14.94 -28.50 -0.71
CA LYS A 189 -15.41 -27.25 -1.35
C LYS A 189 -15.25 -26.11 -0.36
N PRO A 190 -14.68 -24.95 -0.76
CA PRO A 190 -14.51 -23.84 0.15
C PRO A 190 -15.85 -23.50 0.77
N GLN A 191 -16.00 -23.71 2.05
CA GLN A 191 -17.11 -23.12 2.78
C GLN A 191 -16.94 -21.61 2.63
N ALA A 192 -18.02 -20.93 2.26
CA ALA A 192 -18.00 -19.47 2.18
C ALA A 192 -17.53 -18.93 3.53
N VAL A 193 -16.33 -18.39 3.57
CA VAL A 193 -15.80 -17.76 4.76
C VAL A 193 -16.57 -16.46 4.94
N THR A 194 -17.53 -16.48 5.83
CA THR A 194 -18.32 -15.31 6.24
C THR A 194 -17.62 -14.51 7.34
N ALA A 195 -16.30 -14.37 7.25
CA ALA A 195 -15.59 -13.49 8.16
C ALA A 195 -16.21 -12.09 8.06
N LYS A 196 -16.86 -11.64 9.13
CA LYS A 196 -17.36 -10.28 9.25
C LYS A 196 -16.14 -9.40 9.51
N LEU A 197 -15.70 -8.65 8.50
CA LEU A 197 -14.73 -7.58 8.72
C LEU A 197 -15.34 -6.62 9.74
N LYS A 198 -14.71 -6.51 10.91
CA LYS A 198 -15.14 -5.57 11.93
C LYS A 198 -14.89 -4.16 11.39
N PRO A 199 -15.86 -3.24 11.44
CA PRO A 199 -15.66 -1.85 11.03
C PRO A 199 -14.51 -1.17 11.77
N ASP A 200 -14.21 -1.64 12.97
CA ASP A 200 -13.25 -1.05 13.91
C ASP A 200 -11.79 -1.32 13.55
N VAL A 201 -11.50 -2.36 12.75
CA VAL A 201 -10.10 -2.67 12.33
C VAL A 201 -9.49 -1.52 11.52
N VAL A 202 -10.31 -0.77 10.79
CA VAL A 202 -9.86 0.42 10.05
C VAL A 202 -9.68 1.60 11.00
N ALA A 203 -10.56 1.76 11.99
CA ALA A 203 -10.46 2.78 13.02
C ALA A 203 -9.22 2.55 13.90
N ASP A 204 -8.98 1.32 14.35
CA ASP A 204 -7.82 0.95 15.16
C ASP A 204 -6.49 1.17 14.39
N LEU A 205 -6.46 0.92 13.08
CA LEU A 205 -5.29 1.22 12.24
C LEU A 205 -5.04 2.74 12.09
N ILE A 206 -6.07 3.56 12.26
CA ILE A 206 -6.00 5.02 12.21
C ILE A 206 -5.71 5.59 13.60
N ASP A 207 -6.26 4.99 14.66
CA ASP A 207 -6.13 5.47 16.05
C ASP A 207 -4.80 5.07 16.69
N ASP A 208 -4.21 3.94 16.33
CA ASP A 208 -2.82 3.56 16.68
C ASP A 208 -1.76 4.51 16.07
N THR A 209 -2.18 5.49 15.27
CA THR A 209 -1.36 6.61 14.81
C THR A 209 -1.29 7.78 15.82
N GLN A 210 -1.80 7.63 17.03
CA GLN A 210 -1.39 8.43 18.18
C GLN A 210 0.08 8.10 18.47
N ILE A 211 0.93 8.76 17.72
CA ILE A 211 2.38 8.71 17.84
C ILE A 211 2.73 9.16 19.25
N GLU A 212 3.16 8.25 20.10
CA GLU A 212 4.10 8.60 21.13
C GLU A 212 5.31 9.22 20.43
N GLN A 213 5.49 10.51 20.61
CA GLN A 213 6.69 11.23 20.23
C GLN A 213 7.84 10.61 21.03
N GLY A 214 8.49 9.62 20.42
CA GLY A 214 9.77 9.12 20.90
C GLY A 214 10.75 10.27 20.92
N ASP A 215 11.20 10.59 22.10
CA ASP A 215 12.17 11.60 22.50
C ASP A 215 13.44 11.51 21.65
N GLY A 216 13.52 12.37 20.67
CA GLY A 216 14.68 12.70 19.87
C GLY A 216 14.67 14.21 19.67
N GLY A 217 15.14 14.94 20.68
CA GLY A 217 15.00 16.37 20.83
C GLY A 217 15.42 17.19 19.62
N TYR A 218 14.42 17.76 18.96
CA TYR A 218 14.55 19.03 18.26
C TYR A 218 13.60 20.02 18.93
N PRO A 219 14.07 21.26 19.23
CA PRO A 219 13.30 22.24 19.98
C PRO A 219 12.03 22.59 19.22
N VAL A 220 10.88 22.37 19.83
CA VAL A 220 9.58 22.84 19.37
C VAL A 220 9.56 24.37 19.55
N THR A 221 9.89 25.09 18.47
CA THR A 221 9.57 26.52 18.39
C THR A 221 8.09 26.65 18.03
N SER A 222 7.38 27.30 18.90
CA SER A 222 5.98 27.67 18.80
C SER A 222 5.59 28.24 17.44
N GLY A 223 4.58 27.65 16.78
CA GLY A 223 3.62 28.42 16.02
C GLY A 223 3.79 28.58 14.53
N ARG A 224 4.39 27.66 13.74
CA ARG A 224 4.22 27.66 12.29
C ARG A 224 3.95 26.27 11.75
N SER A 225 2.74 26.09 11.21
CA SER A 225 2.37 24.88 10.44
C SER A 225 3.36 24.67 9.29
N ASN A 226 3.89 23.44 9.19
CA ASN A 226 4.80 23.03 8.10
C ASN A 226 4.08 22.62 6.82
N TRP A 227 2.76 22.85 6.72
CA TRP A 227 1.97 22.47 5.56
C TRP A 227 1.86 23.59 4.54
N ARG A 228 2.02 23.23 3.26
CA ARG A 228 1.93 24.12 2.11
C ARG A 228 1.10 23.46 1.01
N ILE A 229 0.61 24.26 0.10
CA ILE A 229 0.05 23.77 -1.17
C ILE A 229 0.95 24.23 -2.32
N GLN A 230 1.22 23.35 -3.26
CA GLN A 230 1.97 23.63 -4.48
C GLN A 230 1.01 23.59 -5.67
N LEU A 231 0.96 24.66 -6.45
CA LEU A 231 0.03 24.81 -7.57
C LEU A 231 0.71 24.54 -8.93
N ALA A 232 1.96 24.93 -9.08
CA ALA A 232 2.66 24.84 -10.35
C ALA A 232 4.16 24.64 -10.18
N ALA A 233 4.79 24.20 -11.27
CA ALA A 233 6.23 24.23 -11.45
C ALA A 233 6.54 24.68 -12.89
N THR A 234 7.41 25.68 -13.05
CA THR A 234 7.73 26.27 -14.36
C THR A 234 9.24 26.32 -14.58
N PRO A 235 9.70 26.37 -15.83
CA PRO A 235 11.14 26.44 -16.12
C PRO A 235 11.74 27.83 -15.85
N SER A 236 10.94 28.89 -15.67
CA SER A 236 11.41 30.24 -15.43
C SER A 236 10.85 30.83 -14.14
N ARG A 237 11.64 31.71 -13.48
CA ARG A 237 11.21 32.43 -12.28
C ARG A 237 10.11 33.44 -12.62
N ALA A 238 10.19 34.09 -13.77
CA ALA A 238 9.18 35.03 -14.24
C ALA A 238 7.81 34.35 -14.41
N GLY A 239 7.76 33.21 -15.09
CA GLY A 239 6.52 32.43 -15.21
C GLY A 239 5.98 31.90 -13.88
N ALA A 240 6.86 31.64 -12.90
CA ALA A 240 6.42 31.29 -11.55
C ALA A 240 5.77 32.50 -10.84
N SER A 241 6.33 33.70 -10.99
CA SER A 241 5.80 34.96 -10.43
C SER A 241 4.40 35.26 -11.00
N GLU A 242 4.26 35.16 -12.29
CA GLU A 242 2.98 35.37 -12.99
C GLU A 242 1.88 34.40 -12.49
N LEU A 243 2.22 33.12 -12.35
CA LEU A 243 1.29 32.11 -11.82
C LEU A 243 0.98 32.34 -10.34
N GLN A 244 1.94 32.80 -9.54
CA GLN A 244 1.72 33.15 -8.15
C GLN A 244 0.73 34.31 -8.02
N GLU A 245 0.93 35.37 -8.78
CA GLU A 245 0.04 36.53 -8.80
C GLU A 245 -1.37 36.17 -9.28
N LYS A 246 -1.46 35.37 -10.34
CA LYS A 246 -2.73 34.86 -10.88
C LYS A 246 -3.54 34.08 -9.87
N TYR A 247 -2.90 33.20 -9.11
CA TYR A 247 -3.60 32.29 -8.19
C TYR A 247 -3.72 32.82 -6.75
N ALA A 248 -2.93 33.82 -6.34
CA ALA A 248 -2.98 34.38 -5.00
C ALA A 248 -4.39 34.81 -4.54
N PRO A 249 -5.22 35.50 -5.36
CA PRO A 249 -6.57 35.88 -4.94
C PRO A 249 -7.50 34.67 -4.69
N VAL A 250 -7.35 33.62 -5.49
CA VAL A 250 -8.16 32.40 -5.36
C VAL A 250 -7.74 31.61 -4.12
N VAL A 251 -6.43 31.49 -3.94
CA VAL A 251 -5.88 30.76 -2.77
C VAL A 251 -6.24 31.47 -1.47
N SER A 252 -6.15 32.80 -1.41
CA SER A 252 -6.46 33.58 -0.21
C SER A 252 -7.93 33.46 0.23
N ARG A 253 -8.85 33.24 -0.71
CA ARG A 253 -10.27 32.95 -0.40
C ARG A 253 -10.47 31.58 0.21
N ILE A 254 -9.66 30.61 -0.18
CA ILE A 254 -9.76 29.22 0.28
C ILE A 254 -8.94 29.00 1.56
N VAL A 255 -7.79 29.65 1.64
CA VAL A 255 -6.84 29.59 2.77
C VAL A 255 -6.54 31.02 3.22
N PRO A 256 -7.34 31.59 4.14
CA PRO A 256 -7.10 32.94 4.65
C PRO A 256 -5.71 33.09 5.26
N GLY A 257 -4.98 34.11 4.85
CA GLY A 257 -3.61 34.37 5.32
C GLY A 257 -2.51 33.55 4.63
N ALA A 258 -2.84 32.81 3.56
CA ALA A 258 -1.84 32.11 2.77
C ALA A 258 -0.83 33.08 2.14
N LYS A 259 0.46 32.72 2.22
CA LYS A 259 1.56 33.50 1.62
C LYS A 259 2.17 32.72 0.46
N GLY A 260 2.23 33.35 -0.71
CA GLY A 260 2.87 32.77 -1.89
C GLY A 260 4.38 32.73 -1.77
N GLU A 261 4.98 31.64 -2.20
CA GLU A 261 6.42 31.40 -2.19
C GLU A 261 6.88 30.80 -3.51
N ILE A 262 7.99 31.28 -4.04
CA ILE A 262 8.65 30.71 -5.21
C ILE A 262 9.98 30.10 -4.77
N SER A 263 10.15 28.81 -4.98
CA SER A 263 11.40 28.13 -4.63
C SER A 263 11.98 27.36 -5.82
N PRO A 264 13.31 27.38 -6.00
CA PRO A 264 13.96 26.53 -7.00
C PRO A 264 13.84 25.04 -6.62
N SER A 265 13.85 24.16 -7.62
CA SER A 265 13.90 22.73 -7.38
C SER A 265 15.30 22.32 -6.88
N PRO A 266 15.43 21.53 -5.82
CA PRO A 266 16.70 20.92 -5.45
C PRO A 266 17.12 19.92 -6.53
N LYS A 267 18.37 19.95 -6.97
CA LYS A 267 19.01 19.12 -7.99
C LYS A 267 18.79 19.56 -9.45
N GLY A 268 19.64 20.48 -9.92
CA GLY A 268 20.11 20.59 -11.31
C GLY A 268 19.10 20.94 -12.43
N ARG A 269 17.81 20.84 -12.20
CA ARG A 269 16.79 21.30 -13.15
C ARG A 269 16.37 22.73 -12.80
N LYS A 270 16.49 23.66 -13.75
CA LYS A 270 15.96 25.02 -13.61
C LYS A 270 14.44 24.98 -13.61
N VAL A 271 13.82 24.56 -12.49
CA VAL A 271 12.38 24.53 -12.30
C VAL A 271 12.05 25.31 -11.03
N TYR A 272 11.12 26.27 -11.14
CA TYR A 272 10.61 27.10 -10.07
C TYR A 272 9.23 26.63 -9.66
N ARG A 273 9.03 26.42 -8.36
CA ARG A 273 7.77 25.92 -7.80
C ARG A 273 6.99 27.05 -7.17
N VAL A 274 5.72 27.15 -7.53
CA VAL A 274 4.76 28.09 -6.93
C VAL A 274 4.05 27.41 -5.79
N ARG A 275 4.27 27.88 -4.57
CA ARG A 275 3.73 27.33 -3.34
C ARG A 275 3.06 28.40 -2.51
N PHE A 276 2.14 27.98 -1.64
CA PHE A 276 1.51 28.82 -0.64
C PHE A 276 1.63 28.18 0.73
N SER A 277 2.21 28.91 1.69
CA SER A 277 2.29 28.57 3.10
C SER A 277 1.10 29.13 3.89
N GLY A 278 1.05 28.87 5.19
CA GLY A 278 -0.04 29.35 6.05
C GLY A 278 -1.24 28.38 6.11
N VAL A 279 -1.05 27.16 5.63
CA VAL A 279 -2.05 26.09 5.76
C VAL A 279 -1.89 25.43 7.13
N ARG A 280 -2.95 25.36 7.91
CA ARG A 280 -2.92 24.97 9.31
C ARG A 280 -2.42 23.52 9.53
N ASP A 281 -2.89 22.56 8.74
CA ASP A 281 -2.62 21.15 8.90
C ASP A 281 -2.82 20.38 7.57
N SER A 282 -2.60 19.07 7.59
CA SER A 282 -2.79 18.18 6.44
C SER A 282 -4.21 18.19 5.89
N ALA A 283 -5.21 18.17 6.78
CA ALA A 283 -6.61 18.13 6.40
C ALA A 283 -7.01 19.44 5.70
N ALA A 284 -6.55 20.58 6.23
CA ALA A 284 -6.76 21.89 5.60
C ALA A 284 -6.07 21.99 4.23
N ALA A 285 -4.85 21.46 4.08
CA ALA A 285 -4.14 21.42 2.81
C ALA A 285 -4.89 20.56 1.77
N SER A 286 -5.33 19.38 2.17
CA SER A 286 -6.10 18.48 1.30
C SER A 286 -7.44 19.08 0.89
N LYS A 287 -8.16 19.71 1.83
CA LYS A 287 -9.43 20.40 1.56
C LYS A 287 -9.25 21.58 0.60
N ALA A 288 -8.21 22.39 0.82
CA ALA A 288 -7.87 23.49 -0.07
C ALA A 288 -7.54 22.99 -1.48
N CYS A 289 -6.74 21.95 -1.60
CA CYS A 289 -6.41 21.34 -2.89
C CYS A 289 -7.64 20.75 -3.60
N ALA A 290 -8.57 20.15 -2.88
CA ALA A 290 -9.83 19.66 -3.45
C ALA A 290 -10.69 20.80 -4.03
N GLN A 291 -10.76 21.94 -3.35
CA GLN A 291 -11.50 23.11 -3.83
C GLN A 291 -10.83 23.77 -5.06
N LEU A 292 -9.49 23.84 -5.08
CA LEU A 292 -8.73 24.35 -6.22
C LEU A 292 -8.87 23.46 -7.46
N LYS A 293 -8.82 22.15 -7.28
CA LYS A 293 -9.03 21.18 -8.37
C LYS A 293 -10.42 21.28 -9.00
N ARG A 294 -11.47 21.60 -8.23
CA ARG A 294 -12.81 21.85 -8.76
C ARG A 294 -12.86 23.09 -9.67
N GLN A 295 -11.94 24.03 -9.48
CA GLN A 295 -11.75 25.22 -10.32
C GLN A 295 -10.71 25.00 -11.42
N GLN A 296 -10.36 23.73 -11.71
CA GLN A 296 -9.37 23.32 -12.71
C GLN A 296 -7.94 23.84 -12.41
N ILE A 297 -7.65 24.16 -11.17
CA ILE A 297 -6.31 24.57 -10.72
C ILE A 297 -5.61 23.34 -10.13
N ALA A 298 -4.50 22.94 -10.73
CA ALA A 298 -3.68 21.85 -10.19
C ALA A 298 -3.19 22.19 -8.79
N CYS A 299 -3.27 21.23 -7.84
CA CYS A 299 -2.86 21.46 -6.47
C CYS A 299 -2.32 20.17 -5.83
N LEU A 300 -1.22 20.31 -5.11
CA LEU A 300 -0.58 19.26 -4.34
C LEU A 300 -0.37 19.77 -2.91
N ALA A 301 -0.90 19.06 -1.92
CA ALA A 301 -0.59 19.29 -0.51
C ALA A 301 0.80 18.74 -0.20
N ILE A 302 1.66 19.56 0.42
CA ILE A 302 3.04 19.18 0.75
C ILE A 302 3.37 19.56 2.18
N GLN A 303 4.14 18.73 2.84
CA GLN A 303 4.78 19.02 4.11
C GLN A 303 6.25 19.36 3.87
N ASN A 304 6.76 20.35 4.61
CA ASN A 304 8.21 20.70 4.53
C ASN A 304 9.07 19.71 5.23
#